data_b3abc36e873bace9e7707448ed596648
#
_entry.id   b3abc36e873bace9e7707448ed596648
#
_cell.length_a   1.000
_cell.length_b   1.000
_cell.length_c   1.000
_cell.angle_alpha   90.00
_cell.angle_beta   90.00
_cell.angle_gamma   90.00
#
_symmetry.space_group_name_H-M   'P 1'
#
loop_
_entity.id
_entity.type
_entity.pdbx_description
1 polymer ?
#
loop_
_entity_poly.entity_id
_entity_poly.type
_entity_poly.pdbx_seq_one_letter_code
_entity_poly.pdbx_strand_id
1 'polypeptide(L)'
;MKRYLIFTDLDGTLLNHDNYSFGNNKKLISTIINNKNEIIFNTSKTFSECKKLLKELKLSNMPFSTENGAVLYFPKIRFNKIKNSSSFEKYWKVRIAKLSSKVWHQFLKQKQKKYNFLIAQDLSPNILKRYTNLNNTNMMLDREASQIILWDDNLTNLKLFKKELKFEKDGIFIKGSRFMQISSICNKRISKKLISHVYDIQFRDKYSINTIALGDSRNDIDMLNSCKYPCLIKNSSGAYPKLRSNKKNVFKSSKLAPDGWSQVLYKLNKTLENKIF
;
A
#
# COMPACT_ATOMS: atom_id res chain seq x y z
N MET A 1 10.26 26.03 -4.95
CA MET A 1 8.86 25.73 -4.57
C MET A 1 8.81 24.46 -3.76
N LYS A 2 7.98 24.35 -2.70
CA LYS A 2 7.81 23.10 -1.91
C LYS A 2 6.63 22.31 -2.45
N ARG A 3 6.75 20.97 -2.54
CA ARG A 3 5.65 20.05 -2.85
C ARG A 3 5.52 18.98 -1.81
N TYR A 4 4.31 18.48 -1.64
CA TYR A 4 4.00 17.37 -0.74
C TYR A 4 3.73 16.10 -1.54
N LEU A 5 4.49 15.05 -1.25
CA LEU A 5 4.21 13.69 -1.69
C LEU A 5 3.39 13.01 -0.59
N ILE A 6 2.12 12.75 -0.87
CA ILE A 6 1.16 12.19 0.06
C ILE A 6 1.04 10.69 -0.23
N PHE A 7 1.76 9.89 0.53
CA PHE A 7 1.69 8.44 0.47
C PHE A 7 0.49 7.95 1.27
N THR A 8 -0.43 7.28 0.63
CA THR A 8 -1.62 6.76 1.30
C THR A 8 -1.75 5.26 1.12
N ASP A 9 -2.05 4.55 2.22
CA ASP A 9 -2.69 3.25 2.10
C ASP A 9 -4.12 3.43 1.57
N LEU A 10 -4.75 2.34 1.19
CA LEU A 10 -6.09 2.32 0.60
C LEU A 10 -7.13 1.76 1.58
N ASP A 11 -7.12 0.46 1.83
CA ASP A 11 -8.15 -0.22 2.62
C ASP A 11 -8.11 0.18 4.11
N GLY A 12 -9.18 0.78 4.62
CA GLY A 12 -9.21 1.30 5.98
C GLY A 12 -8.51 2.65 6.16
N THR A 13 -7.94 3.22 5.09
CA THR A 13 -7.26 4.53 5.09
C THR A 13 -7.96 5.52 4.17
N LEU A 14 -7.81 5.43 2.85
CA LEU A 14 -8.56 6.24 1.87
C LEU A 14 -9.93 5.64 1.58
N LEU A 15 -10.02 4.31 1.57
CA LEU A 15 -11.23 3.56 1.29
C LEU A 15 -11.87 3.04 2.57
N ASN A 16 -13.18 3.06 2.61
CA ASN A 16 -13.93 2.37 3.65
C ASN A 16 -13.55 0.88 3.69
N HIS A 17 -13.42 0.32 4.90
CA HIS A 17 -12.95 -1.05 5.09
C HIS A 17 -13.93 -2.10 4.52
N ASP A 18 -15.24 -1.83 4.56
CA ASP A 18 -16.26 -2.82 4.25
C ASP A 18 -16.75 -2.75 2.80
N ASN A 19 -16.99 -1.54 2.29
CA ASN A 19 -17.56 -1.32 0.95
C ASN A 19 -16.58 -0.73 -0.06
N TYR A 20 -15.34 -0.44 0.35
CA TYR A 20 -14.28 0.11 -0.50
C TYR A 20 -14.60 1.48 -1.14
N SER A 21 -15.59 2.19 -0.63
CA SER A 21 -15.92 3.55 -1.07
C SER A 21 -14.85 4.54 -0.58
N PHE A 22 -14.48 5.51 -1.43
CA PHE A 22 -13.67 6.68 -1.04
C PHE A 22 -14.52 7.85 -0.57
N GLY A 23 -15.83 7.67 -0.40
CA GLY A 23 -16.76 8.70 0.05
C GLY A 23 -16.67 9.99 -0.76
N ASN A 24 -16.70 11.12 -0.08
CA ASN A 24 -16.66 12.46 -0.68
C ASN A 24 -15.22 12.97 -0.95
N ASN A 25 -14.20 12.14 -0.81
CA ASN A 25 -12.79 12.56 -0.90
C ASN A 25 -12.34 13.01 -2.29
N LYS A 26 -13.12 12.71 -3.36
CA LYS A 26 -12.76 13.07 -4.74
C LYS A 26 -12.52 14.57 -4.94
N LYS A 27 -13.34 15.42 -4.30
CA LYS A 27 -13.17 16.89 -4.36
C LYS A 27 -11.85 17.32 -3.71
N LEU A 28 -11.55 16.82 -2.51
CA LEU A 28 -10.30 17.13 -1.80
C LEU A 28 -9.08 16.62 -2.58
N ILE A 29 -9.13 15.41 -3.14
CA ILE A 29 -8.09 14.86 -4.01
C ILE A 29 -7.82 15.81 -5.19
N SER A 30 -8.86 16.26 -5.88
CA SER A 30 -8.73 17.21 -6.98
C SER A 30 -8.08 18.53 -6.53
N THR A 31 -8.49 19.07 -5.39
CA THR A 31 -7.90 20.30 -4.84
C THR A 31 -6.40 20.13 -4.53
N ILE A 32 -6.01 19.01 -3.92
CA ILE A 32 -4.59 18.69 -3.62
C ILE A 32 -3.76 18.66 -4.91
N ILE A 33 -4.28 18.01 -5.97
CA ILE A 33 -3.59 17.89 -7.26
C ILE A 33 -3.49 19.24 -7.97
N ASN A 34 -4.55 20.05 -7.95
CA ASN A 34 -4.55 21.39 -8.54
C ASN A 34 -3.50 22.31 -7.86
N ASN A 35 -3.25 22.12 -6.57
CA ASN A 35 -2.16 22.78 -5.83
C ASN A 35 -0.78 22.13 -6.07
N LYS A 36 -0.64 21.33 -7.13
CA LYS A 36 0.61 20.70 -7.56
C LYS A 36 1.25 19.76 -6.53
N ASN A 37 0.47 19.28 -5.57
CA ASN A 37 0.83 18.21 -4.66
C ASN A 37 0.44 16.85 -5.24
N GLU A 38 0.95 15.76 -4.68
CA GLU A 38 0.84 14.45 -5.29
C GLU A 38 0.30 13.42 -4.31
N ILE A 39 -0.65 12.61 -4.78
CA ILE A 39 -1.20 11.49 -4.02
C ILE A 39 -0.67 10.20 -4.63
N ILE A 40 -0.01 9.40 -3.80
CA ILE A 40 0.73 8.21 -4.20
C ILE A 40 0.17 7.03 -3.43
N PHE A 41 -0.44 6.07 -4.13
CA PHE A 41 -0.91 4.84 -3.51
C PHE A 41 0.28 3.97 -3.10
N ASN A 42 0.27 3.51 -1.86
CA ASN A 42 1.26 2.59 -1.32
C ASN A 42 0.53 1.52 -0.51
N THR A 43 0.12 0.45 -1.19
CA THR A 43 -0.96 -0.42 -0.75
C THR A 43 -0.63 -1.91 -0.87
N SER A 44 -1.41 -2.75 -0.20
CA SER A 44 -1.41 -4.20 -0.39
C SER A 44 -2.14 -4.68 -1.65
N LYS A 45 -2.89 -3.78 -2.32
CA LYS A 45 -3.62 -4.07 -3.56
C LYS A 45 -2.69 -4.39 -4.72
N THR A 46 -3.28 -5.01 -5.76
CA THR A 46 -2.61 -5.38 -7.02
C THR A 46 -2.55 -4.19 -7.99
N PHE A 47 -1.83 -4.40 -9.11
CA PHE A 47 -1.79 -3.43 -10.21
C PHE A 47 -3.18 -3.14 -10.77
N SER A 48 -3.96 -4.17 -11.06
CA SER A 48 -5.29 -4.06 -11.66
C SER A 48 -6.27 -3.29 -10.76
N GLU A 49 -6.25 -3.55 -9.45
CA GLU A 49 -7.04 -2.80 -8.47
C GLU A 49 -6.61 -1.31 -8.41
N CYS A 50 -5.31 -1.05 -8.35
CA CYS A 50 -4.79 0.32 -8.34
C CYS A 50 -5.09 1.08 -9.62
N LYS A 51 -4.91 0.45 -10.79
CA LYS A 51 -5.19 1.05 -12.11
C LYS A 51 -6.65 1.53 -12.23
N LYS A 52 -7.60 0.72 -11.74
CA LYS A 52 -9.02 1.08 -11.68
C LYS A 52 -9.25 2.32 -10.81
N LEU A 53 -8.76 2.32 -9.57
CA LEU A 53 -8.93 3.43 -8.63
C LEU A 53 -8.24 4.72 -9.10
N LEU A 54 -7.04 4.62 -9.66
CA LEU A 54 -6.32 5.78 -10.22
C LEU A 54 -7.11 6.44 -11.36
N LYS A 55 -7.78 5.63 -12.20
CA LYS A 55 -8.65 6.15 -13.26
C LYS A 55 -9.88 6.86 -12.67
N GLU A 56 -10.57 6.25 -11.71
CA GLU A 56 -11.76 6.80 -11.06
C GLU A 56 -11.46 8.14 -10.34
N LEU A 57 -10.29 8.25 -9.71
CA LEU A 57 -9.85 9.44 -8.96
C LEU A 57 -9.07 10.44 -9.82
N LYS A 58 -8.94 10.23 -11.15
CA LYS A 58 -8.14 11.06 -12.07
C LYS A 58 -6.67 11.19 -11.67
N LEU A 59 -6.09 10.13 -11.10
CA LEU A 59 -4.70 10.05 -10.64
C LEU A 59 -3.80 9.20 -11.57
N SER A 60 -4.22 8.93 -12.81
CA SER A 60 -3.53 8.00 -13.73
C SER A 60 -2.08 8.38 -14.06
N ASN A 61 -1.68 9.62 -13.80
CA ASN A 61 -0.31 10.11 -14.01
C ASN A 61 0.52 10.14 -12.72
N MET A 62 0.01 9.58 -11.61
CA MET A 62 0.76 9.45 -10.37
C MET A 62 1.50 8.12 -10.32
N PRO A 63 2.71 8.07 -9.75
CA PRO A 63 3.35 6.80 -9.45
C PRO A 63 2.64 6.11 -8.30
N PHE A 64 2.78 4.80 -8.21
CA PHE A 64 2.18 4.02 -7.13
C PHE A 64 2.97 2.74 -6.84
N SER A 65 2.69 2.15 -5.70
CA SER A 65 3.29 0.91 -5.23
C SER A 65 2.21 -0.09 -4.84
N THR A 66 2.40 -1.34 -5.23
CA THR A 66 1.47 -2.44 -5.03
C THR A 66 2.06 -3.51 -4.13
N GLU A 67 1.20 -4.42 -3.67
CA GLU A 67 1.57 -5.63 -2.94
C GLU A 67 2.51 -5.35 -1.75
N ASN A 68 2.16 -4.30 -0.95
CA ASN A 68 2.94 -3.83 0.20
C ASN A 68 4.38 -3.39 -0.14
N GLY A 69 4.55 -2.75 -1.28
CA GLY A 69 5.85 -2.25 -1.72
C GLY A 69 6.66 -3.22 -2.55
N ALA A 70 6.06 -4.31 -3.03
CA ALA A 70 6.74 -5.31 -3.83
C ALA A 70 7.05 -4.85 -5.25
N VAL A 71 6.16 -4.05 -5.85
CA VAL A 71 6.29 -3.54 -7.22
C VAL A 71 5.88 -2.08 -7.28
N LEU A 72 6.64 -1.27 -8.01
CA LEU A 72 6.40 0.15 -8.21
C LEU A 72 6.21 0.46 -9.69
N TYR A 73 5.33 1.42 -9.96
CA TYR A 73 4.96 1.85 -11.29
C TYR A 73 5.09 3.37 -11.42
N PHE A 74 5.84 3.81 -12.43
CA PHE A 74 6.08 5.23 -12.71
C PHE A 74 5.58 5.54 -14.12
N PRO A 75 4.59 6.45 -14.30
CA PRO A 75 4.06 6.80 -15.61
C PRO A 75 5.15 7.37 -16.54
N LYS A 76 5.36 6.77 -17.72
CA LYS A 76 6.37 7.18 -18.71
C LYS A 76 6.18 8.61 -19.21
N ILE A 77 4.93 9.09 -19.22
CA ILE A 77 4.62 10.48 -19.61
C ILE A 77 5.24 11.53 -18.66
N ARG A 78 5.61 11.14 -17.44
CA ARG A 78 6.16 12.06 -16.41
C ARG A 78 7.57 11.75 -15.98
N PHE A 79 7.96 10.50 -16.04
CA PHE A 79 9.23 10.02 -15.52
C PHE A 79 10.11 9.50 -16.64
N ASN A 80 11.37 9.94 -16.65
CA ASN A 80 12.41 9.32 -17.45
C ASN A 80 12.64 7.88 -16.97
N LYS A 81 13.31 7.07 -17.81
CA LYS A 81 13.63 5.69 -17.48
C LYS A 81 14.35 5.61 -16.13
N ILE A 82 13.89 4.73 -15.27
CA ILE A 82 14.43 4.52 -13.93
C ILE A 82 15.42 3.36 -13.98
N LYS A 83 16.53 3.49 -13.28
CA LYS A 83 17.53 2.42 -13.17
C LYS A 83 16.88 1.12 -12.71
N ASN A 84 17.22 0.01 -13.36
CA ASN A 84 16.66 -1.33 -13.10
C ASN A 84 15.15 -1.45 -13.31
N SER A 85 14.53 -0.56 -14.09
CA SER A 85 13.12 -0.67 -14.47
C SER A 85 12.97 -1.43 -15.79
N SER A 86 11.83 -2.12 -15.93
CA SER A 86 11.34 -2.67 -17.20
C SER A 86 10.20 -1.81 -17.75
N SER A 87 9.98 -1.90 -19.07
CA SER A 87 8.78 -1.32 -19.70
C SER A 87 7.58 -2.21 -19.42
N PHE A 88 6.49 -1.64 -18.92
CA PHE A 88 5.23 -2.34 -18.68
C PHE A 88 4.06 -1.39 -18.97
N GLU A 89 3.27 -1.68 -19.97
CA GLU A 89 2.24 -0.76 -20.48
C GLU A 89 2.79 0.69 -20.61
N LYS A 90 2.10 1.65 -20.01
CA LYS A 90 2.50 3.06 -19.96
C LYS A 90 3.40 3.42 -18.77
N TYR A 91 3.98 2.43 -18.09
CA TYR A 91 4.80 2.62 -16.89
C TYR A 91 6.22 2.11 -17.06
N TRP A 92 7.15 2.73 -16.34
CA TRP A 92 8.39 2.10 -15.91
C TRP A 92 8.07 1.29 -14.66
N LYS A 93 8.32 -0.02 -14.71
CA LYS A 93 8.06 -0.94 -13.60
C LYS A 93 9.36 -1.28 -12.89
N VAL A 94 9.40 -1.04 -11.57
CA VAL A 94 10.50 -1.44 -10.69
C VAL A 94 10.01 -2.52 -9.75
N ARG A 95 10.65 -3.67 -9.78
CA ARG A 95 10.32 -4.79 -8.91
C ARG A 95 11.32 -4.86 -7.75
N ILE A 96 10.83 -4.76 -6.51
CA ILE A 96 11.62 -4.90 -5.28
C ILE A 96 11.64 -6.37 -4.85
N ALA A 97 10.48 -7.03 -4.89
CA ALA A 97 10.37 -8.44 -4.51
C ALA A 97 11.13 -9.35 -5.47
N LYS A 98 11.99 -10.21 -4.93
CA LYS A 98 12.85 -11.12 -5.71
C LYS A 98 12.06 -12.20 -6.44
N LEU A 99 11.06 -12.80 -5.77
CA LEU A 99 10.32 -13.95 -6.29
C LEU A 99 8.97 -13.53 -6.89
N SER A 100 8.51 -14.26 -7.89
CA SER A 100 7.22 -14.06 -8.52
C SER A 100 6.08 -14.72 -7.73
N SER A 101 4.86 -14.28 -7.99
CA SER A 101 3.64 -14.90 -7.46
C SER A 101 3.59 -16.39 -7.77
N LYS A 102 4.00 -16.82 -9.00
CA LYS A 102 4.07 -18.22 -9.40
C LYS A 102 5.02 -19.04 -8.52
N VAL A 103 6.20 -18.51 -8.21
CA VAL A 103 7.18 -19.20 -7.34
C VAL A 103 6.63 -19.34 -5.92
N TRP A 104 5.96 -18.29 -5.40
CA TRP A 104 5.30 -18.34 -4.11
C TRP A 104 4.17 -19.36 -4.08
N HIS A 105 3.36 -19.44 -5.13
CA HIS A 105 2.30 -20.43 -5.24
C HIS A 105 2.84 -21.86 -5.17
N GLN A 106 3.89 -22.18 -5.95
CA GLN A 106 4.54 -23.49 -5.91
C GLN A 106 5.08 -23.85 -4.53
N PHE A 107 5.76 -22.88 -3.87
CA PHE A 107 6.25 -23.06 -2.50
C PHE A 107 5.09 -23.35 -1.52
N LEU A 108 4.02 -22.59 -1.59
CA LEU A 108 2.86 -22.75 -0.72
C LEU A 108 2.16 -24.10 -0.94
N LYS A 109 2.04 -24.56 -2.19
CA LYS A 109 1.50 -25.92 -2.49
C LYS A 109 2.30 -27.02 -1.81
N GLN A 110 3.62 -26.91 -1.75
CA GLN A 110 4.46 -27.86 -1.01
C GLN A 110 4.20 -27.78 0.52
N LYS A 111 4.03 -26.56 1.05
CA LYS A 111 3.79 -26.34 2.49
C LYS A 111 2.39 -26.76 2.96
N GLN A 112 1.38 -26.81 2.08
CA GLN A 112 0.05 -27.39 2.38
C GLN A 112 0.09 -28.86 2.78
N LYS A 113 1.16 -29.60 2.45
CA LYS A 113 1.37 -30.98 2.93
C LYS A 113 1.64 -31.07 4.44
N LYS A 114 2.07 -29.96 5.06
CA LYS A 114 2.48 -29.90 6.46
C LYS A 114 1.61 -28.99 7.32
N TYR A 115 1.01 -27.95 6.73
CA TYR A 115 0.28 -26.90 7.42
C TYR A 115 -1.12 -26.73 6.84
N ASN A 116 -2.10 -26.43 7.70
CA ASN A 116 -3.47 -26.17 7.27
C ASN A 116 -3.66 -24.66 6.94
N PHE A 117 -3.78 -24.36 5.66
CA PHE A 117 -4.14 -23.02 5.14
C PHE A 117 -4.68 -23.16 3.71
N LEU A 118 -5.46 -22.16 3.29
CA LEU A 118 -5.96 -22.06 1.92
C LEU A 118 -5.16 -21.00 1.15
N ILE A 119 -4.85 -21.31 -0.11
CA ILE A 119 -4.23 -20.33 -1.03
C ILE A 119 -5.37 -19.64 -1.78
N ALA A 120 -5.46 -18.31 -1.70
CA ALA A 120 -6.58 -17.57 -2.28
C ALA A 120 -6.74 -17.80 -3.79
N GLN A 121 -5.63 -17.97 -4.51
CA GLN A 121 -5.62 -18.24 -5.96
C GLN A 121 -6.29 -19.56 -6.34
N ASP A 122 -6.37 -20.52 -5.43
CA ASP A 122 -6.97 -21.84 -5.67
C ASP A 122 -8.46 -21.90 -5.29
N LEU A 123 -9.00 -20.82 -4.71
CA LEU A 123 -10.38 -20.76 -4.25
C LEU A 123 -11.32 -20.30 -5.37
N SER A 124 -12.53 -20.86 -5.38
CA SER A 124 -13.56 -20.37 -6.30
C SER A 124 -13.97 -18.91 -5.97
N PRO A 125 -14.44 -18.15 -6.96
CA PRO A 125 -14.91 -16.77 -6.74
C PRO A 125 -15.98 -16.64 -5.65
N ASN A 126 -16.86 -17.63 -5.52
CA ASN A 126 -17.91 -17.65 -4.50
C ASN A 126 -17.36 -17.78 -3.09
N ILE A 127 -16.34 -18.61 -2.89
CA ILE A 127 -15.65 -18.76 -1.60
C ILE A 127 -14.90 -17.45 -1.28
N LEU A 128 -14.14 -16.91 -2.22
CA LEU A 128 -13.42 -15.65 -2.04
C LEU A 128 -14.35 -14.49 -1.70
N LYS A 129 -15.52 -14.41 -2.33
CA LYS A 129 -16.53 -13.39 -2.04
C LYS A 129 -16.95 -13.40 -0.57
N ARG A 130 -17.16 -14.59 0.02
CA ARG A 130 -17.50 -14.73 1.45
C ARG A 130 -16.44 -14.16 2.39
N TYR A 131 -15.17 -14.28 2.03
CA TYR A 131 -14.07 -13.75 2.83
C TYR A 131 -13.77 -12.27 2.57
N THR A 132 -14.09 -11.74 1.38
CA THR A 132 -13.64 -10.42 0.94
C THR A 132 -14.73 -9.36 0.87
N ASN A 133 -15.99 -9.75 0.73
CA ASN A 133 -17.11 -8.89 0.32
C ASN A 133 -16.89 -8.21 -1.05
N LEU A 134 -15.92 -8.67 -1.86
CA LEU A 134 -15.66 -8.14 -3.20
C LEU A 134 -16.55 -8.84 -4.23
N ASN A 135 -17.21 -8.06 -5.07
CA ASN A 135 -18.00 -8.61 -6.19
C ASN A 135 -17.11 -9.17 -7.31
N ASN A 136 -15.91 -8.61 -7.48
CA ASN A 136 -14.93 -9.09 -8.45
C ASN A 136 -13.59 -9.37 -7.75
N THR A 137 -13.31 -10.64 -7.51
CA THR A 137 -12.08 -11.11 -6.84
C THR A 137 -10.90 -11.30 -7.79
N ASN A 138 -11.13 -11.32 -9.12
CA ASN A 138 -10.07 -11.58 -10.10
C ASN A 138 -8.95 -10.52 -10.01
N MET A 139 -9.30 -9.25 -9.81
CA MET A 139 -8.30 -8.20 -9.67
C MET A 139 -7.41 -8.40 -8.45
N MET A 140 -7.95 -8.90 -7.34
CA MET A 140 -7.18 -9.21 -6.12
C MET A 140 -6.21 -10.36 -6.33
N LEU A 141 -6.55 -11.32 -7.19
CA LEU A 141 -5.74 -12.49 -7.52
C LEU A 141 -4.67 -12.21 -8.58
N ASP A 142 -4.76 -11.09 -9.31
CA ASP A 142 -3.79 -10.66 -10.32
C ASP A 142 -2.49 -10.16 -9.67
N ARG A 143 -1.84 -11.07 -8.90
CA ARG A 143 -0.63 -10.76 -8.13
C ARG A 143 0.64 -11.06 -8.92
N GLU A 144 1.59 -10.15 -8.83
CA GLU A 144 2.86 -10.25 -9.54
C GLU A 144 3.99 -10.82 -8.68
N ALA A 145 3.99 -10.49 -7.37
CA ALA A 145 5.15 -10.71 -6.51
C ALA A 145 4.80 -11.29 -5.13
N SER A 146 3.54 -11.63 -4.91
CA SER A 146 3.07 -12.17 -3.63
C SER A 146 1.94 -13.17 -3.80
N GLN A 147 1.64 -13.89 -2.72
CA GLN A 147 0.44 -14.72 -2.60
C GLN A 147 -0.34 -14.36 -1.34
N ILE A 148 -1.63 -14.64 -1.38
CA ILE A 148 -2.52 -14.49 -0.23
C ILE A 148 -2.92 -15.86 0.28
N ILE A 149 -2.86 -16.03 1.60
CA ILE A 149 -3.33 -17.24 2.27
C ILE A 149 -4.34 -16.92 3.38
N LEU A 150 -5.20 -17.88 3.64
CA LEU A 150 -6.09 -17.96 4.79
C LEU A 150 -5.51 -19.03 5.71
N TRP A 151 -4.95 -18.62 6.84
CA TRP A 151 -4.33 -19.54 7.78
C TRP A 151 -5.39 -20.15 8.68
N ASP A 152 -5.43 -21.48 8.74
CA ASP A 152 -6.39 -22.26 9.52
C ASP A 152 -5.67 -23.33 10.38
N ASP A 153 -4.51 -23.00 10.89
CA ASP A 153 -3.71 -23.86 11.75
C ASP A 153 -3.38 -23.13 13.07
N ASN A 154 -2.86 -23.87 14.05
CA ASN A 154 -2.54 -23.34 15.36
C ASN A 154 -1.35 -22.34 15.32
N LEU A 155 -1.16 -21.60 16.43
CA LEU A 155 -0.13 -20.59 16.54
C LEU A 155 1.31 -21.15 16.54
N THR A 156 1.50 -22.39 17.00
CA THR A 156 2.80 -23.05 16.99
C THR A 156 3.24 -23.33 15.56
N ASN A 157 2.36 -23.91 14.76
CA ASN A 157 2.58 -24.16 13.35
C ASN A 157 2.78 -22.86 12.56
N LEU A 158 2.05 -21.79 12.89
CA LEU A 158 2.29 -20.48 12.29
C LEU A 158 3.72 -19.93 12.57
N LYS A 159 4.22 -20.14 13.79
CA LYS A 159 5.61 -19.74 14.14
C LYS A 159 6.64 -20.56 13.37
N LEU A 160 6.43 -21.87 13.23
CA LEU A 160 7.30 -22.75 12.45
C LEU A 160 7.26 -22.40 10.97
N PHE A 161 6.08 -22.24 10.39
CA PHE A 161 5.92 -21.82 9.00
C PHE A 161 6.65 -20.50 8.69
N LYS A 162 6.56 -19.50 9.57
CA LYS A 162 7.28 -18.23 9.41
C LYS A 162 8.81 -18.40 9.44
N LYS A 163 9.33 -19.31 10.27
CA LYS A 163 10.76 -19.64 10.29
C LYS A 163 11.20 -20.29 8.98
N GLU A 164 10.46 -21.29 8.50
CA GLU A 164 10.73 -21.96 7.23
C GLU A 164 10.65 -20.99 6.04
N LEU A 165 9.60 -20.16 5.99
CA LEU A 165 9.43 -19.13 4.97
C LEU A 165 10.66 -18.20 4.88
N LYS A 166 11.16 -17.74 6.02
CA LYS A 166 12.35 -16.89 6.08
C LYS A 166 13.60 -17.64 5.66
N PHE A 167 13.79 -18.87 6.18
CA PHE A 167 14.99 -19.66 5.93
C PHE A 167 15.11 -20.15 4.48
N GLU A 168 14.02 -20.67 3.92
CA GLU A 168 14.04 -21.32 2.60
C GLU A 168 13.95 -20.33 1.43
N LYS A 169 13.31 -19.17 1.61
CA LYS A 169 12.98 -18.24 0.52
C LYS A 169 13.26 -16.77 0.83
N ASP A 170 13.89 -16.42 1.95
CA ASP A 170 13.98 -15.01 2.40
C ASP A 170 12.59 -14.34 2.41
N GLY A 171 11.56 -15.12 2.72
CA GLY A 171 10.19 -14.67 2.65
C GLY A 171 9.75 -13.94 3.90
N ILE A 172 8.75 -13.07 3.72
CA ILE A 172 8.08 -12.36 4.79
C ILE A 172 6.59 -12.69 4.82
N PHE A 173 6.06 -12.64 6.02
CA PHE A 173 4.67 -12.86 6.34
C PHE A 173 4.06 -11.54 6.82
N ILE A 174 3.15 -10.98 6.02
CA ILE A 174 2.49 -9.72 6.33
C ILE A 174 1.04 -10.03 6.70
N LYS A 175 0.68 -9.77 7.96
CA LYS A 175 -0.70 -9.89 8.41
C LYS A 175 -1.47 -8.63 8.00
N GLY A 176 -2.43 -8.79 7.09
CA GLY A 176 -3.45 -7.80 6.79
C GLY A 176 -4.63 -7.90 7.74
N SER A 177 -5.68 -7.14 7.47
CA SER A 177 -6.93 -7.19 8.26
C SER A 177 -7.68 -8.52 8.09
N ARG A 178 -7.75 -9.04 6.87
CA ARG A 178 -8.51 -10.26 6.51
C ARG A 178 -7.62 -11.41 6.08
N PHE A 179 -6.52 -11.11 5.41
CA PHE A 179 -5.65 -12.09 4.77
C PHE A 179 -4.21 -11.96 5.25
N MET A 180 -3.46 -13.01 5.01
CA MET A 180 -2.03 -13.04 5.21
C MET A 180 -1.34 -13.04 3.86
N GLN A 181 -0.47 -12.08 3.62
CA GLN A 181 0.32 -11.99 2.39
C GLN A 181 1.69 -12.60 2.60
N ILE A 182 2.11 -13.41 1.64
CA ILE A 182 3.44 -14.00 1.54
C ILE A 182 4.17 -13.33 0.39
N SER A 183 5.37 -12.84 0.64
CA SER A 183 6.21 -12.13 -0.35
C SER A 183 7.69 -12.24 -0.01
N SER A 184 8.58 -11.87 -0.93
CA SER A 184 9.98 -11.55 -0.62
C SER A 184 10.06 -10.31 0.26
N ILE A 185 11.22 -10.06 0.87
CA ILE A 185 11.45 -8.89 1.71
C ILE A 185 11.13 -7.61 0.94
N CYS A 186 10.01 -7.01 1.29
CA CYS A 186 9.55 -5.71 0.82
C CYS A 186 8.67 -5.06 1.89
N ASN A 187 8.52 -3.76 1.89
CA ASN A 187 7.55 -3.06 2.73
C ASN A 187 7.26 -1.66 2.18
N LYS A 188 6.21 -1.04 2.68
CA LYS A 188 5.76 0.30 2.28
C LYS A 188 6.79 1.42 2.56
N ARG A 189 7.75 1.22 3.47
CA ARG A 189 8.86 2.15 3.71
C ARG A 189 9.87 2.12 2.56
N ILE A 190 10.24 0.93 2.09
CA ILE A 190 11.20 0.78 0.99
C ILE A 190 10.66 1.41 -0.28
N SER A 191 9.41 1.10 -0.65
CA SER A 191 8.75 1.70 -1.82
C SER A 191 8.63 3.23 -1.70
N LYS A 192 8.19 3.75 -0.53
CA LYS A 192 8.13 5.18 -0.25
C LYS A 192 9.48 5.86 -0.44
N LYS A 193 10.57 5.27 0.11
CA LYS A 193 11.93 5.81 -0.03
C LYS A 193 12.37 5.85 -1.49
N LEU A 194 12.14 4.76 -2.23
CA LEU A 194 12.52 4.70 -3.63
C LEU A 194 11.75 5.69 -4.49
N ILE A 195 10.43 5.80 -4.31
CA ILE A 195 9.62 6.81 -5.01
C ILE A 195 10.12 8.22 -4.68
N SER A 196 10.32 8.55 -3.40
CA SER A 196 10.86 9.86 -3.01
C SER A 196 12.22 10.15 -3.63
N HIS A 197 13.11 9.17 -3.67
CA HIS A 197 14.43 9.30 -4.30
C HIS A 197 14.35 9.55 -5.81
N VAL A 198 13.43 8.88 -6.52
CA VAL A 198 13.19 9.16 -7.95
C VAL A 198 12.71 10.59 -8.17
N TYR A 199 11.84 11.10 -7.29
CA TYR A 199 11.43 12.50 -7.35
C TYR A 199 12.60 13.46 -7.10
N ASP A 200 13.43 13.18 -6.09
CA ASP A 200 14.61 13.99 -5.79
C ASP A 200 15.58 14.03 -6.98
N ILE A 201 15.84 12.91 -7.64
CA ILE A 201 16.73 12.87 -8.80
C ILE A 201 16.15 13.61 -10.00
N GLN A 202 14.88 13.38 -10.32
CA GLN A 202 14.31 13.87 -11.59
C GLN A 202 13.69 15.27 -11.50
N PHE A 203 13.44 15.78 -10.29
CA PHE A 203 12.71 17.04 -10.11
C PHE A 203 13.31 18.01 -9.10
N ARG A 204 14.50 17.72 -8.49
CA ARG A 204 15.12 18.57 -7.46
C ARG A 204 15.34 20.01 -7.89
N ASP A 205 15.65 20.24 -9.18
CA ASP A 205 15.88 21.58 -9.71
C ASP A 205 14.57 22.38 -9.86
N LYS A 206 13.42 21.71 -9.82
CA LYS A 206 12.11 22.32 -9.95
C LYS A 206 11.46 22.62 -8.59
N TYR A 207 11.63 21.70 -7.60
CA TYR A 207 11.01 21.84 -6.28
C TYR A 207 11.65 20.92 -5.23
N SER A 208 11.53 21.32 -3.97
CA SER A 208 11.84 20.46 -2.82
C SER A 208 10.61 19.66 -2.38
N ILE A 209 10.81 18.44 -1.87
CA ILE A 209 9.73 17.58 -1.44
C ILE A 209 9.63 17.47 0.09
N ASN A 210 8.39 17.45 0.57
CA ASN A 210 8.04 17.01 1.90
C ASN A 210 7.16 15.76 1.80
N THR A 211 7.26 14.83 2.75
CA THR A 211 6.50 13.59 2.70
C THR A 211 5.45 13.55 3.80
N ILE A 212 4.23 13.22 3.40
CA ILE A 212 3.12 12.89 4.27
C ILE A 212 2.82 11.40 4.06
N ALA A 213 2.47 10.68 5.10
CA ALA A 213 2.01 9.31 4.97
C ALA A 213 0.74 9.09 5.78
N LEU A 214 -0.24 8.40 5.19
CA LEU A 214 -1.51 8.04 5.83
C LEU A 214 -1.64 6.52 5.89
N GLY A 215 -2.07 6.00 7.04
CA GLY A 215 -2.25 4.56 7.26
C GLY A 215 -3.00 4.29 8.56
N ASP A 216 -3.63 3.11 8.64
CA ASP A 216 -4.47 2.67 9.76
C ASP A 216 -3.98 1.39 10.45
N SER A 217 -3.04 0.68 9.85
CA SER A 217 -2.72 -0.67 10.26
C SER A 217 -1.22 -0.94 10.43
N ARG A 218 -0.88 -2.15 10.89
CA ARG A 218 0.49 -2.53 11.25
C ARG A 218 1.48 -2.46 10.07
N ASN A 219 1.06 -2.79 8.86
CA ASN A 219 1.90 -2.75 7.66
C ASN A 219 2.27 -1.32 7.22
N ASP A 220 1.60 -0.28 7.78
CA ASP A 220 1.89 1.12 7.53
C ASP A 220 2.94 1.72 8.46
N ILE A 221 3.22 1.07 9.59
CA ILE A 221 4.06 1.62 10.67
C ILE A 221 5.42 2.10 10.15
N ASP A 222 6.09 1.31 9.33
CA ASP A 222 7.42 1.66 8.81
C ASP A 222 7.36 2.83 7.82
N MET A 223 6.31 2.90 7.00
CA MET A 223 6.05 4.04 6.12
C MET A 223 5.79 5.31 6.93
N LEU A 224 4.88 5.25 7.89
CA LEU A 224 4.52 6.35 8.79
C LEU A 224 5.73 6.87 9.57
N ASN A 225 6.53 5.98 10.15
CA ASN A 225 7.75 6.36 10.87
C ASN A 225 8.81 7.03 9.96
N SER A 226 8.81 6.74 8.67
CA SER A 226 9.81 7.24 7.71
C SER A 226 9.43 8.57 7.04
N CYS A 227 8.24 9.10 7.24
CA CYS A 227 7.80 10.35 6.64
C CYS A 227 7.93 11.54 7.61
N LYS A 228 7.86 12.76 7.07
CA LYS A 228 7.92 13.98 7.87
C LYS A 228 6.64 14.20 8.69
N TYR A 229 5.48 13.96 8.08
CA TYR A 229 4.17 14.14 8.68
C TYR A 229 3.37 12.83 8.64
N PRO A 230 3.44 11.98 9.68
CA PRO A 230 2.63 10.78 9.78
C PRO A 230 1.19 11.13 10.20
N CYS A 231 0.23 10.62 9.44
CA CYS A 231 -1.20 10.79 9.64
C CYS A 231 -1.83 9.42 9.92
N LEU A 232 -2.28 9.22 11.15
CA LEU A 232 -2.86 7.96 11.60
C LEU A 232 -4.37 8.00 11.42
N ILE A 233 -4.91 7.02 10.71
CA ILE A 233 -6.34 6.85 10.56
C ILE A 233 -6.81 5.88 11.64
N LYS A 234 -7.93 6.20 12.27
CA LYS A 234 -8.58 5.33 13.23
C LYS A 234 -9.08 4.07 12.51
N ASN A 235 -8.68 2.90 12.94
CA ASN A 235 -9.12 1.64 12.32
C ASN A 235 -10.48 1.18 12.87
N SER A 236 -11.05 0.12 12.29
CA SER A 236 -12.36 -0.43 12.67
C SER A 236 -12.46 -0.88 14.14
N SER A 237 -11.34 -1.24 14.78
CA SER A 237 -11.30 -1.57 16.21
C SER A 237 -11.19 -0.33 17.12
N GLY A 238 -11.18 0.88 16.56
CA GLY A 238 -11.02 2.12 17.31
C GLY A 238 -9.57 2.48 17.66
N ALA A 239 -8.60 1.67 17.26
CA ALA A 239 -7.18 1.83 17.57
C ALA A 239 -6.40 2.55 16.47
N TYR A 240 -5.13 2.83 16.74
CA TYR A 240 -4.17 3.41 15.80
C TYR A 240 -2.89 2.56 15.75
N PRO A 241 -2.15 2.56 14.63
CA PRO A 241 -0.82 1.95 14.59
C PRO A 241 0.11 2.64 15.60
N LYS A 242 0.84 1.84 16.37
CA LYS A 242 1.81 2.34 17.37
C LYS A 242 3.10 2.74 16.67
N LEU A 243 3.38 4.02 16.59
CA LEU A 243 4.64 4.55 16.07
C LEU A 243 5.76 4.49 17.12
N ARG A 244 7.00 4.78 16.69
CA ARG A 244 8.15 4.95 17.61
C ARG A 244 7.86 6.12 18.56
N SER A 245 8.28 6.00 19.82
CA SER A 245 7.99 6.98 20.89
C SER A 245 8.50 8.39 20.61
N ASN A 246 9.63 8.52 19.88
CA ASN A 246 10.24 9.81 19.51
C ASN A 246 9.67 10.43 18.23
N LYS A 247 8.62 9.86 17.61
CA LYS A 247 8.05 10.39 16.37
C LYS A 247 7.27 11.68 16.64
N LYS A 248 7.74 12.78 16.05
CA LYS A 248 7.12 14.11 16.11
C LYS A 248 6.14 14.34 14.96
N ASN A 249 5.36 15.42 15.03
CA ASN A 249 4.42 15.86 14.00
C ASN A 249 3.38 14.81 13.60
N VAL A 250 2.89 14.05 14.59
CA VAL A 250 1.90 12.98 14.39
C VAL A 250 0.49 13.58 14.42
N PHE A 251 -0.28 13.31 13.36
CA PHE A 251 -1.68 13.71 13.25
C PHE A 251 -2.58 12.47 13.35
N LYS A 252 -3.72 12.59 14.03
CA LYS A 252 -4.68 11.49 14.22
C LYS A 252 -6.08 11.92 13.79
N SER A 253 -6.76 11.07 13.05
CA SER A 253 -8.19 11.23 12.80
C SER A 253 -8.99 10.79 14.02
N SER A 254 -10.18 11.37 14.25
CA SER A 254 -11.16 10.82 15.19
C SER A 254 -12.18 9.94 14.48
N LYS A 255 -12.32 10.11 13.16
CA LYS A 255 -13.21 9.34 12.28
C LYS A 255 -12.49 8.15 11.67
N LEU A 256 -13.27 7.15 11.28
CA LEU A 256 -12.83 6.03 10.44
C LEU A 256 -12.66 6.47 8.96
N ALA A 257 -12.02 5.62 8.14
CA ALA A 257 -12.03 5.81 6.70
C ALA A 257 -13.44 5.71 6.11
N PRO A 258 -13.76 6.48 5.05
CA PRO A 258 -12.90 7.41 4.32
C PRO A 258 -12.85 8.82 4.93
N ASP A 259 -13.73 9.17 5.85
CA ASP A 259 -13.82 10.53 6.44
C ASP A 259 -12.60 10.88 7.28
N GLY A 260 -12.01 9.90 7.94
CA GLY A 260 -10.78 10.07 8.70
C GLY A 260 -9.61 10.56 7.85
N TRP A 261 -9.54 10.13 6.59
CA TRP A 261 -8.53 10.54 5.63
C TRP A 261 -8.58 12.05 5.35
N SER A 262 -9.74 12.57 5.00
CA SER A 262 -9.90 14.01 4.77
C SER A 262 -9.73 14.79 6.07
N GLN A 263 -10.32 14.32 7.18
CA GLN A 263 -10.21 15.00 8.46
C GLN A 263 -8.76 15.24 8.89
N VAL A 264 -7.90 14.22 8.79
CA VAL A 264 -6.50 14.36 9.22
C VAL A 264 -5.70 15.26 8.28
N LEU A 265 -6.01 15.27 6.98
CA LEU A 265 -5.40 16.18 6.03
C LEU A 265 -5.82 17.63 6.25
N TYR A 266 -7.09 17.91 6.59
CA TYR A 266 -7.52 19.25 6.98
C TYR A 266 -6.81 19.75 8.24
N LYS A 267 -6.65 18.89 9.28
CA LYS A 267 -5.86 19.23 10.48
C LYS A 267 -4.41 19.59 10.14
N LEU A 268 -3.77 18.74 9.31
CA LEU A 268 -2.40 18.99 8.89
C LEU A 268 -2.27 20.26 8.04
N ASN A 269 -3.20 20.49 7.10
CA ASN A 269 -3.18 21.65 6.22
C ASN A 269 -3.26 22.95 7.03
N LYS A 270 -4.15 23.00 8.03
CA LYS A 270 -4.25 24.14 8.95
C LYS A 270 -2.93 24.41 9.69
N THR A 271 -2.28 23.35 10.19
CA THR A 271 -0.97 23.46 10.86
C THR A 271 0.14 23.94 9.92
N LEU A 272 0.03 23.67 8.63
CA LEU A 272 0.96 24.08 7.58
C LEU A 272 0.54 25.39 6.89
N GLU A 273 -0.33 26.19 7.52
CA GLU A 273 -0.79 27.49 6.98
C GLU A 273 -1.35 27.35 5.55
N ASN A 274 -2.19 26.33 5.32
CA ASN A 274 -2.84 26.04 4.04
C ASN A 274 -1.89 25.83 2.85
N LYS A 275 -0.73 25.20 3.10
CA LYS A 275 0.28 24.94 2.04
C LYS A 275 0.05 23.63 1.26
N ILE A 276 -0.93 22.81 1.65
CA ILE A 276 -1.27 21.57 0.92
C ILE A 276 -2.41 21.82 -0.07
N PHE A 277 -3.45 22.56 0.34
CA PHE A 277 -4.62 22.87 -0.48
C PHE A 277 -5.39 24.07 0.07
#